data_ca0226ce17f6c16232b1bbe0ea9cfb18
#
_entry.id   ca0226ce17f6c16232b1bbe0ea9cfb18
#
_cell.length_a   1.000
_cell.length_b   1.000
_cell.length_c   1.000
_cell.angle_alpha   90.00
_cell.angle_beta   90.00
_cell.angle_gamma   90.00
#
_symmetry.space_group_name_H-M   'P 1'
#
loop_
_entity.id
_entity.type
_entity.pdbx_description
1 polymer ?
#
loop_
_entity_poly.entity_id
_entity_poly.type
_entity_poly.pdbx_seq_one_letter_code
_entity_poly.pdbx_strand_id
1 'polypeptide(L)'
;MPFGQGDYTYDYHTDWAKLDSAYHEGWIPGVACDSQDRVFIYSRSEKPLNVYNPAGEHLATWGEGVLNSDYAHGIFIDKDDNVFVTDANDHAVYKFSPTGDLLLTIGTPGQVGADEGSPFNRPTDIAVSSNGDIIVSDGYGNHHIHRYTASGEHIRTWEARAADPDNSPSHTPYASTRKTVSGIATAKTAEFKSSI
;
A
#
# COMPACT_ATOMS: atom_id res chain seq x y z
N MET A 1 0.65 -20.14 -23.40
CA MET A 1 0.04 -19.18 -24.36
C MET A 1 0.29 -17.80 -23.82
N PRO A 2 0.85 -16.87 -24.61
CA PRO A 2 1.03 -15.51 -24.14
C PRO A 2 -0.32 -14.83 -23.91
N PHE A 3 -0.41 -14.02 -22.86
CA PHE A 3 -1.56 -13.17 -22.56
C PHE A 3 -1.25 -11.74 -23.03
N GLY A 4 -2.26 -11.01 -23.49
CA GLY A 4 -2.11 -9.61 -23.89
C GLY A 4 -2.51 -9.37 -25.34
N GLN A 5 -2.29 -8.12 -25.78
CA GLN A 5 -2.64 -7.68 -27.15
C GLN A 5 -1.64 -6.63 -27.65
N GLY A 6 -1.29 -6.69 -28.95
CA GLY A 6 -0.34 -5.77 -29.57
C GLY A 6 1.05 -5.91 -28.96
N ASP A 7 1.65 -4.78 -28.59
CA ASP A 7 3.01 -4.72 -28.02
C ASP A 7 3.06 -5.13 -26.53
N TYR A 8 1.91 -5.38 -25.90
CA TYR A 8 1.78 -5.77 -24.49
C TYR A 8 1.42 -7.23 -24.40
N THR A 9 2.40 -8.12 -24.55
CA THR A 9 2.24 -9.56 -24.41
C THR A 9 3.08 -10.06 -23.24
N TYR A 10 2.50 -10.99 -22.45
CA TYR A 10 3.10 -11.50 -21.22
C TYR A 10 3.07 -13.04 -21.23
N ASP A 11 4.12 -13.64 -20.72
CA ASP A 11 4.14 -15.04 -20.38
C ASP A 11 3.67 -15.27 -18.95
N TYR A 12 2.83 -16.26 -18.75
CA TYR A 12 2.30 -16.63 -17.45
C TYR A 12 3.06 -17.82 -16.88
N HIS A 13 3.71 -17.62 -15.75
CA HIS A 13 4.46 -18.63 -15.02
C HIS A 13 3.73 -18.97 -13.72
N THR A 14 3.14 -20.17 -13.62
CA THR A 14 2.37 -20.63 -12.44
C THR A 14 3.24 -21.05 -11.27
N ASP A 15 4.51 -21.31 -11.50
CA ASP A 15 5.48 -21.88 -10.57
C ASP A 15 6.66 -20.93 -10.28
N TRP A 16 6.45 -19.62 -10.56
CA TRP A 16 7.51 -18.64 -10.36
C TRP A 16 7.88 -18.52 -8.88
N ALA A 17 6.91 -18.31 -7.99
CA ALA A 17 7.15 -18.24 -6.55
C ALA A 17 7.37 -19.65 -6.00
N LYS A 18 8.61 -19.92 -5.57
CA LYS A 18 9.01 -21.20 -4.98
C LYS A 18 8.63 -21.26 -3.52
N LEU A 19 7.34 -21.47 -3.27
CA LEU A 19 6.76 -21.58 -1.94
C LEU A 19 7.10 -22.93 -1.31
N ASP A 20 7.31 -22.93 0.01
CA ASP A 20 7.23 -24.16 0.78
C ASP A 20 5.83 -24.76 0.64
N SER A 21 5.74 -26.06 0.35
CA SER A 21 4.47 -26.76 0.13
C SER A 21 3.54 -26.76 1.36
N ALA A 22 4.06 -26.42 2.54
CA ALA A 22 3.30 -26.28 3.78
C ALA A 22 2.73 -24.86 3.98
N TYR A 23 3.07 -23.89 3.10
CA TYR A 23 2.69 -22.50 3.26
C TYR A 23 1.60 -22.10 2.26
N HIS A 24 0.57 -21.46 2.74
CA HIS A 24 -0.48 -20.85 1.93
C HIS A 24 -0.43 -19.33 2.12
N GLU A 25 -0.20 -18.59 1.05
CA GLU A 25 -0.16 -17.12 1.10
C GLU A 25 -1.51 -16.47 1.42
N GLY A 26 -2.59 -17.22 1.42
CA GLY A 26 -3.92 -16.66 1.65
C GLY A 26 -4.33 -15.70 0.53
N TRP A 27 -5.02 -14.63 0.88
CA TRP A 27 -5.41 -13.59 -0.07
C TRP A 27 -4.30 -12.57 -0.19
N ILE A 28 -3.92 -12.24 -1.43
CA ILE A 28 -2.85 -11.29 -1.76
C ILE A 28 -3.48 -9.98 -2.26
N PRO A 29 -3.66 -8.97 -1.40
CA PRO A 29 -4.18 -7.68 -1.80
C PRO A 29 -3.16 -6.79 -2.50
N GLY A 30 -1.85 -7.03 -2.33
CA GLY A 30 -0.83 -6.17 -2.88
C GLY A 30 0.48 -6.87 -3.23
N VAL A 31 1.09 -6.40 -4.32
CA VAL A 31 2.41 -6.79 -4.80
C VAL A 31 3.16 -5.53 -5.22
N ALA A 32 4.44 -5.45 -4.90
CA ALA A 32 5.34 -4.38 -5.34
C ALA A 32 6.74 -4.93 -5.63
N CYS A 33 7.53 -4.17 -6.41
CA CYS A 33 8.93 -4.48 -6.68
C CYS A 33 9.81 -3.30 -6.25
N ASP A 34 10.99 -3.59 -5.75
CA ASP A 34 12.00 -2.60 -5.43
C ASP A 34 12.97 -2.34 -6.61
N SER A 35 13.97 -1.50 -6.38
CA SER A 35 14.97 -1.14 -7.40
C SER A 35 15.92 -2.30 -7.77
N GLN A 36 15.92 -3.39 -7.01
CA GLN A 36 16.72 -4.60 -7.24
C GLN A 36 15.89 -5.73 -7.86
N ASP A 37 14.66 -5.43 -8.31
CA ASP A 37 13.69 -6.39 -8.83
C ASP A 37 13.28 -7.48 -7.81
N ARG A 38 13.48 -7.22 -6.50
CA ARG A 38 12.88 -8.08 -5.48
C ARG A 38 11.37 -7.87 -5.48
N VAL A 39 10.63 -8.95 -5.40
CA VAL A 39 9.17 -8.94 -5.39
C VAL A 39 8.66 -9.09 -3.97
N PHE A 40 7.84 -8.15 -3.55
CA PHE A 40 7.20 -8.13 -2.24
C PHE A 40 5.74 -8.51 -2.40
N ILE A 41 5.34 -9.57 -1.71
CA ILE A 41 3.96 -10.05 -1.68
C ILE A 41 3.39 -9.76 -0.29
N TYR A 42 2.42 -8.85 -0.22
CA TYR A 42 1.70 -8.55 1.01
C TYR A 42 0.42 -9.37 1.04
N SER A 43 0.29 -10.24 2.04
CA SER A 43 -0.74 -11.27 2.07
C SER A 43 -1.48 -11.35 3.40
N ARG A 44 -2.69 -11.90 3.36
CA ARG A 44 -3.50 -12.20 4.54
C ARG A 44 -3.19 -13.60 5.03
N SER A 45 -2.03 -13.74 5.66
CA SER A 45 -1.52 -15.01 6.16
C SER A 45 -0.65 -14.79 7.39
N GLU A 46 -0.25 -15.87 8.07
CA GLU A 46 0.67 -15.80 9.20
C GLU A 46 2.05 -15.24 8.83
N LYS A 47 2.40 -15.24 7.55
CA LYS A 47 3.60 -14.63 6.98
C LYS A 47 3.19 -13.44 6.11
N PRO A 48 2.94 -12.26 6.68
CA PRO A 48 2.19 -11.21 6.01
C PRO A 48 2.94 -10.55 4.87
N LEU A 49 4.25 -10.39 4.95
CA LEU A 49 5.05 -9.70 3.93
C LEU A 49 6.23 -10.57 3.50
N ASN A 50 6.07 -11.23 2.37
CA ASN A 50 7.08 -12.13 1.82
C ASN A 50 7.92 -11.44 0.75
N VAL A 51 9.23 -11.68 0.77
CA VAL A 51 10.21 -11.10 -0.14
C VAL A 51 10.83 -12.21 -0.99
N TYR A 52 10.80 -12.03 -2.31
CA TYR A 52 11.35 -12.96 -3.29
C TYR A 52 12.41 -12.28 -4.14
N ASN A 53 13.39 -13.06 -4.60
CA ASN A 53 14.30 -12.59 -5.65
C ASN A 53 13.63 -12.70 -7.05
N PRO A 54 14.24 -12.15 -8.12
CA PRO A 54 13.70 -12.24 -9.48
C PRO A 54 13.51 -13.68 -10.00
N ALA A 55 14.22 -14.66 -9.42
CA ALA A 55 14.07 -16.08 -9.76
C ALA A 55 12.92 -16.77 -9.00
N GLY A 56 12.18 -16.04 -8.16
CA GLY A 56 11.08 -16.55 -7.36
C GLY A 56 11.50 -17.32 -6.10
N GLU A 57 12.75 -17.18 -5.69
CA GLU A 57 13.23 -17.80 -4.46
C GLU A 57 12.87 -16.92 -3.27
N HIS A 58 12.27 -17.49 -2.23
CA HIS A 58 11.91 -16.80 -1.01
C HIS A 58 13.17 -16.39 -0.25
N LEU A 59 13.29 -15.11 0.05
CA LEU A 59 14.44 -14.52 0.74
C LEU A 59 14.17 -14.29 2.22
N ALA A 60 12.98 -13.75 2.54
CA ALA A 60 12.63 -13.37 3.91
C ALA A 60 11.12 -13.20 4.07
N THR A 61 10.66 -13.27 5.30
CA THR A 61 9.33 -12.80 5.73
C THR A 61 9.52 -11.65 6.71
N TRP A 62 8.80 -10.55 6.50
CA TRP A 62 8.84 -9.38 7.37
C TRP A 62 7.50 -9.17 8.08
N GLY A 63 7.51 -8.43 9.16
CA GLY A 63 6.32 -8.01 9.87
C GLY A 63 5.68 -9.09 10.77
N GLU A 64 6.32 -10.23 10.96
CA GLU A 64 5.86 -11.25 11.92
C GLU A 64 5.78 -10.64 13.33
N GLY A 65 4.63 -10.81 13.98
CA GLY A 65 4.36 -10.24 15.31
C GLY A 65 4.18 -8.71 15.35
N VAL A 66 4.26 -8.03 14.19
CA VAL A 66 4.02 -6.59 14.04
C VAL A 66 2.75 -6.33 13.24
N LEU A 67 2.61 -6.98 12.08
CA LEU A 67 1.46 -6.82 11.21
C LEU A 67 0.35 -7.77 11.61
N ASN A 68 -0.88 -7.24 11.68
CA ASN A 68 -2.07 -8.07 11.80
C ASN A 68 -2.46 -8.56 10.40
N SER A 69 -2.18 -9.81 10.10
CA SER A 69 -2.32 -10.37 8.76
C SER A 69 -3.76 -10.50 8.26
N ASP A 70 -4.78 -10.34 9.10
CA ASP A 70 -6.18 -10.60 8.72
C ASP A 70 -6.71 -9.62 7.66
N TYR A 71 -6.17 -8.39 7.64
CA TYR A 71 -6.62 -7.34 6.73
C TYR A 71 -5.48 -6.53 6.11
N ALA A 72 -4.41 -7.23 5.72
CA ALA A 72 -3.41 -6.69 4.80
C ALA A 72 -4.11 -6.03 3.60
N HIS A 73 -3.64 -4.82 3.19
CA HIS A 73 -4.31 -4.09 2.11
C HIS A 73 -3.35 -3.49 1.09
N GLY A 74 -2.89 -2.27 1.25
CA GLY A 74 -2.01 -1.59 0.29
C GLY A 74 -0.52 -1.85 0.56
N ILE A 75 0.29 -1.83 -0.48
CA ILE A 75 1.75 -1.84 -0.43
C ILE A 75 2.32 -0.83 -1.41
N PHE A 76 3.36 -0.12 -0.99
CA PHE A 76 4.12 0.83 -1.80
C PHE A 76 5.61 0.74 -1.46
N ILE A 77 6.48 0.90 -2.45
CA ILE A 77 7.92 0.98 -2.25
C ILE A 77 8.40 2.34 -2.76
N ASP A 78 9.14 3.07 -1.93
CA ASP A 78 9.65 4.38 -2.27
C ASP A 78 10.98 4.28 -3.08
N LYS A 79 11.51 5.43 -3.51
CA LYS A 79 12.75 5.53 -4.28
C LYS A 79 14.01 5.07 -3.53
N ASP A 80 13.94 4.93 -2.22
CA ASP A 80 15.02 4.50 -1.34
C ASP A 80 14.81 3.04 -0.88
N ASP A 81 13.91 2.32 -1.58
CA ASP A 81 13.52 0.92 -1.32
C ASP A 81 12.88 0.69 0.06
N ASN A 82 12.39 1.75 0.73
CA ASN A 82 11.58 1.54 1.92
C ASN A 82 10.20 1.01 1.53
N VAL A 83 9.73 0.03 2.28
CA VAL A 83 8.45 -0.64 2.03
C VAL A 83 7.40 -0.11 2.99
N PHE A 84 6.30 0.37 2.43
CA PHE A 84 5.15 0.86 3.18
C PHE A 84 3.97 -0.07 2.99
N VAL A 85 3.27 -0.39 4.07
CA VAL A 85 2.06 -1.22 4.02
C VAL A 85 0.94 -0.61 4.85
N THR A 86 -0.29 -0.81 4.40
CA THR A 86 -1.49 -0.46 5.17
C THR A 86 -2.14 -1.72 5.72
N ASP A 87 -2.46 -1.71 7.00
CA ASP A 87 -3.26 -2.74 7.63
C ASP A 87 -4.61 -2.16 8.06
N ALA A 88 -5.67 -2.65 7.42
CA ALA A 88 -6.99 -2.08 7.63
C ALA A 88 -7.59 -2.45 9.00
N ASN A 89 -7.28 -3.61 9.56
CA ASN A 89 -7.78 -3.97 10.90
C ASN A 89 -6.94 -3.40 12.04
N ASP A 90 -5.66 -3.18 11.80
CA ASP A 90 -4.81 -2.48 12.76
C ASP A 90 -5.06 -0.96 12.75
N HIS A 91 -5.80 -0.46 11.76
CA HIS A 91 -6.00 0.98 11.58
C HIS A 91 -4.67 1.75 11.52
N ALA A 92 -3.67 1.15 10.89
CA ALA A 92 -2.29 1.63 10.89
C ALA A 92 -1.59 1.51 9.54
N VAL A 93 -0.53 2.28 9.41
CA VAL A 93 0.43 2.23 8.30
C VAL A 93 1.80 1.95 8.89
N TYR A 94 2.55 1.08 8.25
CA TYR A 94 3.88 0.68 8.67
C TYR A 94 4.89 0.99 7.57
N LYS A 95 6.08 1.43 7.97
CA LYS A 95 7.23 1.61 7.09
C LYS A 95 8.36 0.70 7.54
N PHE A 96 8.90 -0.09 6.60
CA PHE A 96 10.07 -0.92 6.81
C PHE A 96 11.25 -0.40 6.01
N SER A 97 12.45 -0.65 6.53
CA SER A 97 13.71 -0.44 5.80
C SER A 97 13.85 -1.43 4.64
N PRO A 98 14.82 -1.23 3.69
CA PRO A 98 15.14 -2.22 2.67
C PRO A 98 15.65 -3.56 3.21
N THR A 99 15.93 -3.65 4.51
CA THR A 99 16.39 -4.85 5.23
C THR A 99 15.31 -5.48 6.12
N GLY A 100 14.11 -4.85 6.22
CA GLY A 100 12.97 -5.38 6.96
C GLY A 100 12.84 -4.86 8.39
N ASP A 101 13.64 -3.86 8.79
CA ASP A 101 13.50 -3.24 10.10
C ASP A 101 12.30 -2.28 10.11
N LEU A 102 11.44 -2.34 11.12
CA LEU A 102 10.35 -1.40 11.30
C LEU A 102 10.91 -0.01 11.63
N LEU A 103 10.64 0.97 10.75
CA LEU A 103 11.13 2.35 10.88
C LEU A 103 10.08 3.31 11.41
N LEU A 104 8.79 3.10 11.06
CA LEU A 104 7.71 4.01 11.41
C LEU A 104 6.39 3.25 11.49
N THR A 105 5.56 3.65 12.45
CA THR A 105 4.14 3.31 12.51
C THR A 105 3.34 4.60 12.58
N ILE A 106 2.34 4.77 11.69
CA ILE A 106 1.38 5.86 11.76
C ILE A 106 0.03 5.24 12.12
N GLY A 107 -0.64 5.79 13.11
CA GLY A 107 -1.81 5.21 13.74
C GLY A 107 -1.45 4.46 15.02
N THR A 108 -2.45 3.97 15.71
CA THR A 108 -2.29 3.14 16.91
C THR A 108 -2.86 1.76 16.61
N PRO A 109 -2.03 0.72 16.53
CA PRO A 109 -2.50 -0.62 16.17
C PRO A 109 -3.70 -1.07 17.02
N GLY A 110 -4.76 -1.53 16.33
CA GLY A 110 -6.01 -1.98 16.93
C GLY A 110 -6.95 -0.87 17.43
N GLN A 111 -6.62 0.41 17.19
CA GLN A 111 -7.45 1.55 17.62
C GLN A 111 -8.00 2.32 16.43
N VAL A 112 -9.32 2.39 16.34
CA VAL A 112 -10.04 3.22 15.37
C VAL A 112 -9.84 4.69 15.67
N GLY A 113 -9.43 5.47 14.69
CA GLY A 113 -9.40 6.92 14.77
C GLY A 113 -10.73 7.54 14.33
N ALA A 114 -11.11 8.62 15.02
CA ALA A 114 -12.37 9.31 14.80
C ALA A 114 -12.22 10.74 14.26
N ASP A 115 -11.02 11.34 14.42
CA ASP A 115 -10.81 12.76 14.19
C ASP A 115 -9.67 13.05 13.21
N GLU A 116 -9.60 14.29 12.68
CA GLU A 116 -8.51 14.77 11.83
C GLU A 116 -7.14 14.52 12.48
N GLY A 117 -6.23 13.86 11.72
CA GLY A 117 -4.89 13.54 12.16
C GLY A 117 -4.77 12.40 13.17
N SER A 118 -5.89 11.87 13.61
CA SER A 118 -5.98 10.69 14.47
C SER A 118 -5.64 9.41 13.70
N PRO A 119 -5.49 8.29 14.44
CA PRO A 119 -5.41 6.97 13.82
C PRO A 119 -6.53 6.74 12.83
N PHE A 120 -6.25 5.97 11.81
CA PHE A 120 -7.15 5.68 10.70
C PHE A 120 -8.35 4.83 11.11
N ASN A 121 -9.37 4.82 10.26
CA ASN A 121 -10.46 3.87 10.31
C ASN A 121 -10.45 2.99 9.05
N ARG A 122 -9.61 1.96 9.07
CA ARG A 122 -9.37 1.01 7.98
C ARG A 122 -8.70 1.66 6.75
N PRO A 123 -7.42 2.05 6.85
CA PRO A 123 -6.65 2.56 5.73
C PRO A 123 -6.51 1.50 4.63
N THR A 124 -6.56 1.94 3.38
CA THR A 124 -6.66 1.03 2.24
C THR A 124 -5.47 1.09 1.30
N ASP A 125 -4.87 2.26 1.10
CA ASP A 125 -3.76 2.40 0.15
C ASP A 125 -2.81 3.51 0.60
N ILE A 126 -1.60 3.50 0.04
CA ILE A 126 -0.54 4.41 0.41
C ILE A 126 0.30 4.79 -0.81
N ALA A 127 0.78 6.01 -0.82
CA ALA A 127 1.77 6.48 -1.79
C ALA A 127 2.75 7.43 -1.09
N VAL A 128 3.97 7.52 -1.61
CA VAL A 128 4.98 8.47 -1.14
C VAL A 128 5.32 9.42 -2.28
N SER A 129 5.24 10.71 -2.00
CA SER A 129 5.57 11.77 -2.95
C SER A 129 7.08 11.92 -3.09
N SER A 130 7.53 12.62 -4.16
CA SER A 130 8.96 12.84 -4.44
C SER A 130 9.73 13.56 -3.32
N ASN A 131 9.03 14.35 -2.49
CA ASN A 131 9.62 15.00 -1.31
C ASN A 131 9.53 14.16 -0.03
N GLY A 132 9.07 12.91 -0.12
CA GLY A 132 8.98 11.97 0.98
C GLY A 132 7.69 12.03 1.80
N ASP A 133 6.74 12.93 1.46
CA ASP A 133 5.46 12.97 2.18
C ASP A 133 4.65 11.68 1.93
N ILE A 134 4.09 11.17 2.98
CA ILE A 134 3.28 9.95 2.99
C ILE A 134 1.81 10.34 2.79
N ILE A 135 1.15 9.75 1.79
CA ILE A 135 -0.24 9.99 1.47
C ILE A 135 -0.99 8.69 1.67
N VAL A 136 -1.99 8.70 2.55
CA VAL A 136 -2.75 7.50 2.93
C VAL A 136 -4.21 7.70 2.58
N SER A 137 -4.81 6.71 1.92
CA SER A 137 -6.25 6.65 1.75
C SER A 137 -6.89 5.88 2.90
N ASP A 138 -7.77 6.55 3.63
CA ASP A 138 -8.55 5.99 4.73
C ASP A 138 -9.99 5.76 4.26
N GLY A 139 -10.13 4.77 3.36
CA GLY A 139 -11.29 4.66 2.48
C GLY A 139 -12.50 3.93 3.08
N TYR A 140 -12.31 2.95 3.95
CA TYR A 140 -13.42 2.12 4.42
C TYR A 140 -14.29 2.79 5.50
N GLY A 141 -13.66 3.46 6.46
CA GLY A 141 -14.39 3.99 7.60
C GLY A 141 -14.60 5.51 7.56
N ASN A 142 -13.59 6.25 7.14
CA ASN A 142 -13.59 7.72 7.25
C ASN A 142 -13.79 8.44 5.91
N HIS A 143 -13.53 7.80 4.78
CA HIS A 143 -13.56 8.42 3.43
C HIS A 143 -12.62 9.63 3.33
N HIS A 144 -11.42 9.54 3.93
CA HIS A 144 -10.42 10.58 3.96
C HIS A 144 -9.17 10.22 3.17
N ILE A 145 -8.44 11.24 2.76
CA ILE A 145 -7.05 11.15 2.33
C ILE A 145 -6.24 11.97 3.31
N HIS A 146 -5.23 11.35 3.92
CA HIS A 146 -4.34 11.99 4.87
C HIS A 146 -2.97 12.20 4.24
N ARG A 147 -2.31 13.30 4.60
CA ARG A 147 -0.92 13.59 4.25
C ARG A 147 -0.11 13.77 5.52
N TYR A 148 1.03 13.08 5.55
CA TYR A 148 2.00 13.14 6.64
C TYR A 148 3.37 13.53 6.10
N THR A 149 4.23 14.06 6.95
CA THR A 149 5.66 14.20 6.65
C THR A 149 6.31 12.83 6.53
N ALA A 150 7.56 12.78 6.04
CA ALA A 150 8.36 11.56 6.01
C ALA A 150 8.59 10.95 7.42
N SER A 151 8.49 11.76 8.47
CA SER A 151 8.59 11.35 9.89
C SER A 151 7.26 10.94 10.51
N GLY A 152 6.15 10.99 9.77
CA GLY A 152 4.83 10.59 10.25
C GLY A 152 4.05 11.68 10.97
N GLU A 153 4.49 12.95 10.91
CA GLU A 153 3.73 14.08 11.45
C GLU A 153 2.58 14.43 10.51
N HIS A 154 1.38 14.59 11.04
CA HIS A 154 0.21 14.96 10.26
C HIS A 154 0.35 16.35 9.65
N ILE A 155 0.09 16.48 8.35
CA ILE A 155 0.10 17.76 7.63
C ILE A 155 -1.33 18.20 7.33
N ARG A 156 -2.15 17.28 6.75
CA ARG A 156 -3.49 17.64 6.28
C ARG A 156 -4.35 16.42 6.02
N THR A 157 -5.66 16.59 6.18
CA THR A 157 -6.71 15.65 5.78
C THR A 157 -7.63 16.29 4.74
N TRP A 158 -8.05 15.52 3.76
CA TRP A 158 -9.10 15.87 2.79
C TRP A 158 -10.21 14.83 2.85
N GLU A 159 -11.45 15.27 2.75
CA GLU A 159 -12.57 14.37 2.53
C GLU A 159 -12.52 13.81 1.09
N ALA A 160 -12.58 12.50 0.94
CA ALA A 160 -12.49 11.81 -0.34
C ALA A 160 -13.87 11.52 -0.95
N ARG A 161 -14.95 12.03 -0.39
CA ARG A 161 -16.27 11.87 -0.97
C ARG A 161 -16.35 12.59 -2.31
N ALA A 162 -16.60 11.85 -3.38
CA ALA A 162 -17.12 12.46 -4.59
C ALA A 162 -18.48 13.08 -4.24
N ALA A 163 -18.70 14.32 -4.62
CA ALA A 163 -20.05 14.90 -4.60
C ALA A 163 -20.92 14.01 -5.50
N ASP A 164 -21.74 13.16 -4.89
CA ASP A 164 -22.74 12.40 -5.62
C ASP A 164 -23.87 13.35 -5.98
N PRO A 165 -24.09 13.65 -7.26
CA PRO A 165 -25.18 14.54 -7.68
C PRO A 165 -26.56 14.01 -7.27
N ASP A 166 -26.69 12.72 -6.98
CA ASP A 166 -27.97 12.07 -6.65
C ASP A 166 -28.13 11.74 -5.16
N ASN A 167 -27.18 12.13 -4.29
CA ASN A 167 -27.23 11.94 -2.83
C ASN A 167 -27.56 10.50 -2.39
N SER A 168 -27.15 9.49 -3.17
CA SER A 168 -27.40 8.09 -2.88
C SER A 168 -26.25 7.48 -2.07
N PRO A 169 -26.48 6.94 -0.85
CA PRO A 169 -25.43 6.46 0.04
C PRO A 169 -24.85 5.08 -0.32
N SER A 170 -25.08 4.53 -1.50
CA SER A 170 -24.96 3.09 -1.74
C SER A 170 -23.74 2.61 -2.52
N HIS A 171 -22.75 3.41 -2.87
CA HIS A 171 -21.56 2.89 -3.56
C HIS A 171 -20.27 3.45 -3.00
N THR A 172 -19.51 2.62 -2.31
CA THR A 172 -18.15 2.91 -1.83
C THR A 172 -17.20 3.18 -3.02
N PRO A 173 -16.55 4.34 -3.11
CA PRO A 173 -15.66 4.65 -4.23
C PRO A 173 -14.28 3.98 -4.08
N TYR A 174 -14.25 2.67 -3.87
CA TYR A 174 -13.00 1.92 -3.71
C TYR A 174 -12.04 2.09 -4.91
N ALA A 175 -12.61 2.06 -6.12
CA ALA A 175 -11.82 2.24 -7.34
C ALA A 175 -11.37 3.69 -7.59
N SER A 176 -12.10 4.68 -7.05
CA SER A 176 -11.78 6.10 -7.21
C SER A 176 -10.65 6.53 -6.25
N THR A 177 -10.59 5.97 -5.05
CA THR A 177 -9.59 6.33 -4.05
C THR A 177 -8.18 5.95 -4.51
N ARG A 178 -8.01 4.76 -5.10
CA ARG A 178 -6.72 4.33 -5.66
C ARG A 178 -6.26 5.22 -6.81
N LYS A 179 -7.17 5.58 -7.72
CA LYS A 179 -6.90 6.54 -8.79
C LYS A 179 -6.55 7.93 -8.25
N THR A 180 -7.20 8.37 -7.19
CA THR A 180 -6.96 9.68 -6.57
C THR A 180 -5.60 9.74 -5.91
N VAL A 181 -5.21 8.73 -5.14
CA VAL A 181 -3.87 8.67 -4.50
C VAL A 181 -2.77 8.60 -5.55
N SER A 182 -2.90 7.72 -6.53
CA SER A 182 -1.96 7.64 -7.67
C SER A 182 -1.96 8.93 -8.51
N GLY A 183 -3.12 9.54 -8.73
CA GLY A 183 -3.27 10.79 -9.46
C GLY A 183 -2.61 11.98 -8.76
N ILE A 184 -2.73 12.09 -7.44
CA ILE A 184 -2.07 13.16 -6.66
C ILE A 184 -0.54 12.99 -6.70
N ALA A 185 -0.03 11.77 -6.58
CA ALA A 185 1.40 11.49 -6.69
C ALA A 185 1.93 11.82 -8.10
N THR A 186 1.19 11.46 -9.16
CA THR A 186 1.58 11.69 -10.56
C THR A 186 1.46 13.17 -10.98
N ALA A 187 0.42 13.89 -10.53
CA ALA A 187 0.22 15.29 -10.86
C ALA A 187 1.37 16.17 -10.34
N LYS A 188 1.85 15.92 -9.12
CA LYS A 188 3.02 16.66 -8.59
C LYS A 188 4.31 16.36 -9.35
N THR A 189 4.47 15.16 -9.89
CA THR A 189 5.63 14.82 -10.73
C THR A 189 5.58 15.55 -12.08
N ALA A 190 4.36 15.81 -12.60
CA ALA A 190 4.16 16.56 -13.84
C ALA A 190 4.40 18.08 -13.66
N GLU A 191 3.96 18.68 -12.56
CA GLU A 191 4.22 20.10 -12.24
C GLU A 191 5.71 20.39 -12.09
N PHE A 192 6.51 19.45 -11.56
CA PHE A 192 7.95 19.60 -11.45
C PHE A 192 8.68 19.52 -12.82
N LYS A 193 8.11 18.83 -13.81
CA LYS A 193 8.70 18.78 -15.18
C LYS A 193 8.38 19.98 -16.05
N SER A 194 7.39 20.78 -15.71
CA SER A 194 7.00 21.97 -16.46
C SER A 194 7.68 23.27 -15.98
N SER A 195 8.51 23.19 -14.94
CA SER A 195 9.21 24.35 -14.34
C SER A 195 10.75 24.31 -14.51
N ILE A 196 11.26 23.52 -15.47
CA ILE A 196 12.68 23.51 -15.89
C ILE A 196 12.80 24.04 -17.33
#